data_8f5510e25b5ce82a811aed84ed573e36
#
_entry.id   8f5510e25b5ce82a811aed84ed573e36
#
_cell.length_a   1.000
_cell.length_b   1.000
_cell.length_c   1.000
_cell.angle_alpha   90.00
_cell.angle_beta   90.00
_cell.angle_gamma   90.00
#
_symmetry.space_group_name_H-M   'P 1'
#
loop_
_entity.id
_entity.type
_entity.pdbx_description
1 polymer ?
#
loop_
_entity_poly.entity_id
_entity_poly.type
_entity_poly.pdbx_seq_one_letter_code
_entity_poly.pdbx_strand_id
1 'polypeptide(L)'
;IKDIQEETGNYYNLEATPAEGTSYRLAQKDKKKYPNIIAAGDKYPYYTNSSQLPVGYTDDIFETLDLQDELQSSYTGGTVLHLYLGEEIKDIDAAKRLIQKAFTNYKLPYISLTPTFSICNNHGYLSGEHFSCPECGATTEVWSRVVGYLRPVQNFNKGKREEYDQRLKYV
;
A
#
# COMPACT_ATOMS: atom_id res chain seq x y z
N ILE A 1 -17.80 -18.39 3.91
CA ILE A 1 -17.03 -19.42 3.17
C ILE A 1 -17.31 -20.81 3.72
N LYS A 2 -17.20 -21.04 5.03
CA LYS A 2 -17.46 -22.36 5.63
C LYS A 2 -18.85 -22.89 5.24
N ASP A 3 -19.88 -22.10 5.42
CA ASP A 3 -21.27 -22.49 5.09
C ASP A 3 -21.41 -22.86 3.59
N ILE A 4 -20.77 -22.08 2.71
CA ILE A 4 -20.77 -22.37 1.26
C ILE A 4 -20.00 -23.66 0.95
N GLN A 5 -18.88 -23.92 1.65
CA GLN A 5 -18.14 -25.17 1.50
C GLN A 5 -18.96 -26.38 1.97
N GLU A 6 -19.67 -26.27 3.07
CA GLU A 6 -20.57 -27.30 3.57
C GLU A 6 -21.73 -27.56 2.61
N GLU A 7 -22.34 -26.50 2.07
CA GLU A 7 -23.46 -26.61 1.13
C GLU A 7 -23.06 -27.22 -0.22
N THR A 8 -21.90 -26.80 -0.76
CA THR A 8 -21.49 -27.17 -2.12
C THR A 8 -20.56 -28.39 -2.19
N GLY A 9 -19.93 -28.76 -1.08
CA GLY A 9 -18.89 -29.80 -1.04
C GLY A 9 -17.56 -29.38 -1.70
N ASN A 10 -17.40 -28.12 -2.09
CA ASN A 10 -16.19 -27.58 -2.71
C ASN A 10 -15.35 -26.79 -1.71
N TYR A 11 -14.05 -26.70 -1.98
CA TYR A 11 -13.15 -25.85 -1.23
C TYR A 11 -13.08 -24.46 -1.86
N TYR A 12 -13.18 -23.44 -1.02
CA TYR A 12 -13.04 -22.03 -1.42
C TYR A 12 -12.05 -21.33 -0.52
N ASN A 13 -11.32 -20.36 -1.08
CA ASN A 13 -10.55 -19.41 -0.29
C ASN A 13 -10.98 -17.98 -0.61
N LEU A 14 -10.71 -17.07 0.30
CA LEU A 14 -10.86 -15.64 0.13
C LEU A 14 -9.47 -15.00 0.26
N GLU A 15 -9.05 -14.27 -0.76
CA GLU A 15 -7.77 -13.58 -0.74
C GLU A 15 -7.89 -12.10 -1.09
N ALA A 16 -6.96 -11.31 -0.63
CA ALA A 16 -6.81 -9.91 -0.93
C ALA A 16 -5.95 -9.74 -2.18
N THR A 17 -6.58 -9.55 -3.34
CA THR A 17 -5.87 -9.40 -4.61
C THR A 17 -5.54 -7.93 -4.88
N PRO A 18 -4.26 -7.54 -5.01
CA PRO A 18 -3.88 -6.19 -5.37
C PRO A 18 -4.20 -5.89 -6.84
N ALA A 19 -4.74 -4.71 -7.13
CA ALA A 19 -5.22 -4.35 -8.46
C ALA A 19 -4.84 -2.92 -8.86
N GLU A 20 -3.71 -2.76 -9.56
CA GLU A 20 -3.19 -1.45 -9.97
C GLU A 20 -4.15 -0.66 -10.87
N GLY A 21 -4.52 -1.23 -12.02
CA GLY A 21 -5.36 -0.54 -13.00
C GLY A 21 -6.85 -0.60 -12.69
N THR A 22 -7.29 -1.67 -12.06
CA THR A 22 -8.71 -1.95 -11.83
C THR A 22 -9.30 -1.01 -10.79
N SER A 23 -8.58 -0.72 -9.70
CA SER A 23 -9.04 0.19 -8.66
C SER A 23 -9.35 1.61 -9.20
N TYR A 24 -8.50 2.13 -10.06
CA TYR A 24 -8.73 3.41 -10.74
C TYR A 24 -9.87 3.34 -11.75
N ARG A 25 -9.84 2.34 -12.65
CA ARG A 25 -10.83 2.20 -13.71
C ARG A 25 -12.24 1.99 -13.19
N LEU A 26 -12.43 1.17 -12.16
CA LEU A 26 -13.75 0.93 -11.56
C LEU A 26 -14.26 2.18 -10.86
N ALA A 27 -13.44 2.84 -10.04
CA ALA A 27 -13.82 4.08 -9.38
C ALA A 27 -14.29 5.15 -10.38
N GLN A 28 -13.62 5.29 -11.53
CA GLN A 28 -14.04 6.21 -12.59
C GLN A 28 -15.40 5.83 -13.20
N LYS A 29 -15.63 4.53 -13.45
CA LYS A 29 -16.91 4.05 -14.01
C LYS A 29 -18.05 4.26 -13.02
N ASP A 30 -17.79 3.93 -11.76
CA ASP A 30 -18.81 4.02 -10.71
C ASP A 30 -19.16 5.48 -10.40
N LYS A 31 -18.21 6.39 -10.36
CA LYS A 31 -18.48 7.84 -10.23
C LYS A 31 -19.33 8.39 -11.37
N LYS A 32 -19.17 7.88 -12.60
CA LYS A 32 -20.05 8.27 -13.73
C LYS A 32 -21.46 7.73 -13.57
N LYS A 33 -21.61 6.50 -13.10
CA LYS A 33 -22.91 5.83 -12.96
C LYS A 33 -23.62 6.24 -11.67
N TYR A 34 -22.86 6.45 -10.62
CA TYR A 34 -23.32 6.77 -9.28
C TYR A 34 -22.55 7.99 -8.74
N PRO A 35 -22.97 9.24 -9.08
CA PRO A 35 -22.19 10.44 -8.74
C PRO A 35 -21.87 10.62 -7.25
N ASN A 36 -22.74 10.09 -6.39
CA ASN A 36 -22.63 10.21 -4.93
C ASN A 36 -21.84 9.05 -4.28
N ILE A 37 -21.31 8.10 -5.07
CA ILE A 37 -20.53 6.99 -4.50
C ILE A 37 -19.25 7.52 -3.85
N ILE A 38 -18.93 6.97 -2.67
CA ILE A 38 -17.69 7.30 -1.96
C ILE A 38 -16.52 6.57 -2.62
N ALA A 39 -15.49 7.31 -2.97
CA ALA A 39 -14.22 6.79 -3.45
C ALA A 39 -13.11 7.72 -2.95
N ALA A 40 -11.91 7.21 -2.78
CA ALA A 40 -10.74 8.01 -2.48
C ALA A 40 -10.28 8.81 -3.72
N GLY A 41 -9.40 9.79 -3.51
CA GLY A 41 -8.84 10.64 -4.54
C GLY A 41 -9.71 11.87 -4.84
N ASP A 42 -9.07 13.05 -4.82
CA ASP A 42 -9.75 14.33 -5.08
C ASP A 42 -9.90 14.59 -6.58
N LYS A 43 -8.80 14.47 -7.31
CA LYS A 43 -8.73 14.73 -8.75
C LYS A 43 -8.98 13.47 -9.58
N TYR A 44 -8.41 12.35 -9.16
CA TYR A 44 -8.52 11.07 -9.84
C TYR A 44 -9.05 10.01 -8.87
N PRO A 45 -10.36 9.67 -8.94
CA PRO A 45 -10.94 8.74 -7.99
C PRO A 45 -10.32 7.35 -8.11
N TYR A 46 -10.09 6.71 -6.97
CA TYR A 46 -9.61 5.33 -6.90
C TYR A 46 -10.25 4.60 -5.71
N TYR A 47 -10.28 3.27 -5.79
CA TYR A 47 -10.59 2.40 -4.66
C TYR A 47 -9.29 1.92 -4.01
N THR A 48 -9.33 1.75 -2.69
CA THR A 48 -8.21 1.13 -1.96
C THR A 48 -8.03 -0.32 -2.43
N ASN A 49 -6.84 -0.87 -2.23
CA ASN A 49 -6.61 -2.28 -2.52
C ASN A 49 -7.29 -3.14 -1.45
N SER A 50 -8.13 -4.10 -1.90
CA SER A 50 -8.80 -5.04 -1.01
C SER A 50 -9.51 -4.34 0.16
N SER A 51 -9.28 -4.76 1.39
CA SER A 51 -9.80 -4.17 2.62
C SER A 51 -8.83 -3.20 3.31
N GLN A 52 -7.81 -2.72 2.61
CA GLN A 52 -6.83 -1.79 3.20
C GLN A 52 -7.44 -0.42 3.48
N LEU A 53 -6.95 0.23 4.53
CA LEU A 53 -7.30 1.61 4.84
C LEU A 53 -6.91 2.57 3.71
N PRO A 54 -7.62 3.70 3.54
CA PRO A 54 -7.14 4.80 2.72
C PRO A 54 -5.75 5.24 3.18
N VAL A 55 -4.84 5.48 2.24
CA VAL A 55 -3.42 5.77 2.51
C VAL A 55 -3.15 7.05 3.30
N GLY A 56 -4.14 7.94 3.35
CA GLY A 56 -4.10 9.18 4.14
C GLY A 56 -4.93 9.12 5.43
N TYR A 57 -5.27 7.92 5.93
CA TYR A 57 -6.15 7.78 7.08
C TYR A 57 -5.43 8.11 8.40
N THR A 58 -4.25 7.56 8.61
CA THR A 58 -3.42 7.78 9.80
C THR A 58 -1.93 7.64 9.48
N ASP A 59 -1.09 8.33 10.23
CA ASP A 59 0.38 8.19 10.23
C ASP A 59 0.90 7.34 11.41
N ASP A 60 -0.01 6.82 12.25
CA ASP A 60 0.32 5.88 13.31
C ASP A 60 0.26 4.43 12.81
N ILE A 61 1.42 3.75 12.83
CA ILE A 61 1.54 2.33 12.47
C ILE A 61 0.66 1.44 13.34
N PHE A 62 0.60 1.70 14.65
CA PHE A 62 -0.14 0.85 15.57
C PHE A 62 -1.65 1.03 15.42
N GLU A 63 -2.13 2.24 15.20
CA GLU A 63 -3.54 2.47 14.83
C GLU A 63 -3.90 1.74 13.53
N THR A 64 -3.01 1.74 12.53
CA THR A 64 -3.21 0.97 11.30
C THR A 64 -3.30 -0.53 11.59
N LEU A 65 -2.40 -1.06 12.43
CA LEU A 65 -2.39 -2.48 12.81
C LEU A 65 -3.67 -2.86 13.57
N ASP A 66 -4.11 -2.04 14.52
CA ASP A 66 -5.34 -2.25 15.29
C ASP A 66 -6.57 -2.35 14.39
N LEU A 67 -6.70 -1.43 13.43
CA LEU A 67 -7.83 -1.39 12.50
C LEU A 67 -7.80 -2.51 11.45
N GLN A 68 -6.62 -3.03 11.10
CA GLN A 68 -6.47 -4.02 10.03
C GLN A 68 -6.40 -5.46 10.53
N ASP A 69 -6.10 -5.69 11.80
CA ASP A 69 -5.82 -7.05 12.32
C ASP A 69 -6.99 -8.01 12.11
N GLU A 70 -8.18 -7.62 12.52
CA GLU A 70 -9.38 -8.47 12.39
C GLU A 70 -9.72 -8.75 10.92
N LEU A 71 -9.67 -7.71 10.07
CA LEU A 71 -9.98 -7.84 8.65
C LEU A 71 -8.96 -8.72 7.93
N GLN A 72 -7.67 -8.46 8.14
CA GLN A 72 -6.60 -9.18 7.45
C GLN A 72 -6.51 -10.64 7.91
N SER A 73 -6.73 -10.92 9.17
CA SER A 73 -6.73 -12.27 9.71
C SER A 73 -7.97 -13.10 9.34
N SER A 74 -9.02 -12.45 8.81
CA SER A 74 -10.24 -13.13 8.34
C SER A 74 -10.10 -13.71 6.92
N TYR A 75 -9.07 -13.33 6.17
CA TYR A 75 -8.78 -13.95 4.86
C TYR A 75 -8.29 -15.39 5.06
N THR A 76 -8.78 -16.30 4.23
CA THR A 76 -8.37 -17.71 4.21
C THR A 76 -7.28 -18.00 3.18
N GLY A 77 -7.09 -17.08 2.24
CA GLY A 77 -6.02 -17.06 1.26
C GLY A 77 -4.99 -15.95 1.53
N GLY A 78 -4.32 -15.48 0.49
CA GLY A 78 -3.27 -14.47 0.60
C GLY A 78 -3.79 -13.08 0.97
N THR A 79 -3.08 -12.41 1.86
CA THR A 79 -3.26 -10.99 2.15
C THR A 79 -1.93 -10.37 2.59
N VAL A 80 -1.79 -9.06 2.50
CA VAL A 80 -0.62 -8.32 2.94
C VAL A 80 -1.02 -6.91 3.37
N LEU A 81 -0.46 -6.44 4.48
CA LEU A 81 -0.52 -5.04 4.86
C LEU A 81 0.78 -4.33 4.46
N HIS A 82 0.68 -3.32 3.59
CA HIS A 82 1.81 -2.50 3.18
C HIS A 82 1.92 -1.26 4.07
N LEU A 83 3.01 -1.16 4.81
CA LEU A 83 3.37 0.03 5.57
C LEU A 83 4.35 0.86 4.73
N TYR A 84 3.93 2.06 4.36
CA TYR A 84 4.72 2.97 3.52
C TYR A 84 5.58 3.87 4.39
N LEU A 85 6.90 3.72 4.29
CA LEU A 85 7.87 4.51 5.03
C LEU A 85 8.35 5.68 4.18
N GLY A 86 8.63 6.82 4.84
CA GLY A 86 9.19 7.99 4.19
C GLY A 86 10.60 7.72 3.65
N GLU A 87 11.37 6.94 4.39
CA GLU A 87 12.75 6.57 4.07
C GLU A 87 13.10 5.17 4.59
N GLU A 88 14.31 4.74 4.37
CA GLU A 88 14.85 3.48 4.87
C GLU A 88 15.01 3.49 6.40
N ILE A 89 14.64 2.41 7.07
CA ILE A 89 14.96 2.21 8.50
C ILE A 89 16.43 1.85 8.62
N LYS A 90 17.26 2.80 9.02
CA LYS A 90 18.71 2.60 9.19
C LYS A 90 19.07 1.82 10.45
N ASP A 91 18.27 1.94 11.50
CA ASP A 91 18.45 1.19 12.75
C ASP A 91 17.82 -0.20 12.64
N ILE A 92 18.67 -1.22 12.48
CA ILE A 92 18.25 -2.62 12.38
C ILE A 92 17.51 -3.08 13.65
N ASP A 93 17.89 -2.59 14.82
CA ASP A 93 17.25 -2.97 16.07
C ASP A 93 15.88 -2.29 16.22
N ALA A 94 15.69 -1.09 15.69
CA ALA A 94 14.36 -0.47 15.59
C ALA A 94 13.45 -1.29 14.67
N ALA A 95 13.94 -1.72 13.50
CA ALA A 95 13.18 -2.59 12.59
C ALA A 95 12.81 -3.92 13.25
N LYS A 96 13.74 -4.57 13.96
CA LYS A 96 13.46 -5.81 14.73
C LYS A 96 12.40 -5.60 15.80
N ARG A 97 12.51 -4.52 16.60
CA ARG A 97 11.53 -4.19 17.64
C ARG A 97 10.13 -3.96 17.06
N LEU A 98 10.03 -3.24 15.93
CA LEU A 98 8.75 -3.01 15.25
C LEU A 98 8.13 -4.34 14.81
N ILE A 99 8.89 -5.18 14.11
CA ILE A 99 8.43 -6.50 13.63
C ILE A 99 8.03 -7.39 14.82
N GLN A 100 8.87 -7.47 15.84
CA GLN A 100 8.59 -8.26 17.03
C GLN A 100 7.31 -7.79 17.72
N LYS A 101 7.14 -6.47 17.91
CA LYS A 101 5.95 -5.90 18.53
C LYS A 101 4.69 -6.17 17.70
N ALA A 102 4.79 -6.03 16.37
CA ALA A 102 3.69 -6.32 15.46
C ALA A 102 3.25 -7.80 15.59
N PHE A 103 4.14 -8.76 15.38
CA PHE A 103 3.79 -10.18 15.39
C PHE A 103 3.56 -10.79 16.79
N THR A 104 3.90 -10.07 17.86
CA THR A 104 3.53 -10.50 19.22
C THR A 104 2.10 -10.10 19.57
N ASN A 105 1.63 -8.97 19.09
CA ASN A 105 0.34 -8.40 19.50
C ASN A 105 -0.76 -8.57 18.45
N TYR A 106 -0.43 -8.83 17.18
CA TYR A 106 -1.38 -8.92 16.06
C TYR A 106 -1.31 -10.27 15.38
N LYS A 107 -2.41 -10.65 14.73
CA LYS A 107 -2.59 -11.93 14.00
C LYS A 107 -2.36 -11.77 12.50
N LEU A 108 -2.03 -10.57 12.04
CA LEU A 108 -1.77 -10.25 10.64
C LEU A 108 -0.81 -11.27 10.03
N PRO A 109 -1.18 -11.95 8.93
CA PRO A 109 -0.36 -13.02 8.37
C PRO A 109 0.89 -12.50 7.64
N TYR A 110 0.83 -11.26 7.13
CA TYR A 110 1.94 -10.69 6.36
C TYR A 110 1.93 -9.16 6.42
N ILE A 111 3.08 -8.59 6.76
CA ILE A 111 3.34 -7.15 6.77
C ILE A 111 4.55 -6.87 5.86
N SER A 112 4.51 -5.82 5.06
CA SER A 112 5.68 -5.34 4.34
C SER A 112 6.03 -3.92 4.75
N LEU A 113 7.30 -3.68 5.05
CA LEU A 113 7.86 -2.35 5.23
C LEU A 113 8.38 -1.86 3.87
N THR A 114 7.83 -0.77 3.38
CA THR A 114 8.15 -0.27 2.04
C THR A 114 8.75 1.12 2.12
N PRO A 115 10.08 1.26 2.05
CA PRO A 115 10.71 2.57 1.96
C PRO A 115 10.45 3.22 0.60
N THR A 116 10.46 4.54 0.59
CA THR A 116 10.59 5.32 -0.66
C THR A 116 12.08 5.57 -0.89
N PHE A 117 12.54 5.43 -2.12
CA PHE A 117 13.91 5.71 -2.52
C PHE A 117 13.95 6.29 -3.93
N SER A 118 15.08 6.87 -4.29
CA SER A 118 15.28 7.45 -5.62
C SER A 118 16.54 6.92 -6.27
N ILE A 119 16.58 6.90 -7.59
CA ILE A 119 17.75 6.46 -8.37
C ILE A 119 18.19 7.60 -9.28
N CYS A 120 19.42 8.05 -9.11
CA CYS A 120 20.08 8.94 -10.02
C CYS A 120 20.98 8.14 -10.99
N ASN A 121 20.91 8.43 -12.27
CA ASN A 121 21.75 7.75 -13.28
C ASN A 121 23.26 7.97 -13.06
N ASN A 122 23.64 9.07 -12.43
CA ASN A 122 25.04 9.43 -12.17
C ASN A 122 25.54 8.97 -10.79
N HIS A 123 24.65 8.98 -9.75
CA HIS A 123 25.04 8.76 -8.35
C HIS A 123 24.39 7.51 -7.73
N GLY A 124 23.52 6.81 -8.48
CA GLY A 124 22.89 5.58 -8.03
C GLY A 124 21.79 5.83 -6.99
N TYR A 125 21.76 5.03 -5.93
CA TYR A 125 20.73 4.99 -4.91
C TYR A 125 20.77 6.24 -4.00
N LEU A 126 19.59 6.80 -3.76
CA LEU A 126 19.34 7.91 -2.83
C LEU A 126 18.19 7.49 -1.89
N SER A 127 18.41 7.58 -0.59
CA SER A 127 17.36 7.31 0.40
C SER A 127 16.29 8.41 0.36
N GLY A 128 15.00 8.02 0.42
CA GLY A 128 13.89 8.95 0.40
C GLY A 128 13.46 9.42 -1.00
N GLU A 129 12.55 10.39 -1.01
CA GLU A 129 11.95 10.94 -2.20
C GLU A 129 12.73 12.15 -2.72
N HIS A 130 13.37 11.99 -3.86
CA HIS A 130 14.09 13.05 -4.56
C HIS A 130 13.72 13.02 -6.02
N PHE A 131 12.99 14.00 -6.54
CA PHE A 131 12.71 14.15 -7.98
C PHE A 131 13.89 14.77 -8.75
N SER A 132 14.82 15.38 -8.02
CA SER A 132 16.10 15.89 -8.54
C SER A 132 17.21 15.41 -7.62
N CYS A 133 18.32 14.98 -8.21
CA CYS A 133 19.48 14.54 -7.47
C CYS A 133 20.08 15.70 -6.65
N PRO A 134 20.27 15.55 -5.33
CA PRO A 134 20.85 16.59 -4.49
C PRO A 134 22.32 16.88 -4.81
N GLU A 135 23.02 15.93 -5.46
CA GLU A 135 24.44 16.11 -5.79
C GLU A 135 24.66 16.76 -7.17
N CYS A 136 23.88 16.40 -8.18
CA CYS A 136 24.10 16.88 -9.56
C CYS A 136 22.91 17.60 -10.19
N GLY A 137 21.75 17.70 -9.51
CA GLY A 137 20.54 18.34 -10.03
C GLY A 137 19.81 17.57 -11.15
N ALA A 138 20.35 16.42 -11.58
CA ALA A 138 19.69 15.61 -12.62
C ALA A 138 18.37 15.03 -12.13
N THR A 139 17.42 14.84 -13.05
CA THR A 139 16.15 14.15 -12.76
C THR A 139 16.42 12.72 -12.31
N THR A 140 15.72 12.27 -11.27
CA THR A 140 15.82 10.94 -10.69
C THR A 140 14.56 10.13 -10.92
N GLU A 141 14.64 8.83 -10.82
CA GLU A 141 13.48 7.94 -10.71
C GLU A 141 13.15 7.73 -9.23
N VAL A 142 11.96 8.17 -8.82
CA VAL A 142 11.43 7.88 -7.47
C VAL A 142 10.74 6.53 -7.50
N TRP A 143 11.14 5.62 -6.63
CA TRP A 143 10.63 4.26 -6.55
C TRP A 143 9.82 4.02 -5.29
N SER A 144 8.66 3.43 -5.46
CA SER A 144 7.82 2.96 -4.36
C SER A 144 6.97 1.77 -4.81
N ARG A 145 6.32 1.11 -3.86
CA ARG A 145 5.40 0.01 -4.17
C ARG A 145 4.09 0.57 -4.71
N VAL A 146 3.70 0.12 -5.91
CA VAL A 146 2.43 0.56 -6.53
C VAL A 146 1.24 -0.22 -5.97
N VAL A 147 1.38 -1.55 -5.90
CA VAL A 147 0.47 -2.49 -5.23
C VAL A 147 1.33 -3.54 -4.51
N GLY A 148 1.65 -4.64 -5.14
CA GLY A 148 2.49 -5.70 -4.60
C GLY A 148 3.96 -5.64 -5.04
N TYR A 149 4.36 -4.76 -5.96
CA TYR A 149 5.71 -4.66 -6.52
C TYR A 149 6.21 -3.22 -6.62
N LEU A 150 7.53 -3.05 -6.66
CA LEU A 150 8.20 -1.76 -6.82
C LEU A 150 8.15 -1.29 -8.27
N ARG A 151 7.92 0.01 -8.46
CA ARG A 151 7.89 0.66 -9.76
C ARG A 151 8.26 2.14 -9.64
N PRO A 152 8.86 2.76 -10.67
CA PRO A 152 9.00 4.21 -10.69
C PRO A 152 7.65 4.91 -10.58
N VAL A 153 7.53 5.85 -9.64
CA VAL A 153 6.29 6.58 -9.37
C VAL A 153 5.82 7.36 -10.61
N GLN A 154 6.76 7.80 -11.44
CA GLN A 154 6.50 8.47 -12.72
C GLN A 154 5.68 7.60 -13.68
N ASN A 155 5.76 6.28 -13.54
CA ASN A 155 5.07 5.29 -14.38
C ASN A 155 3.75 4.80 -13.77
N PHE A 156 3.30 5.35 -12.64
CA PHE A 156 2.01 5.04 -12.06
C PHE A 156 0.86 5.57 -12.93
N ASN A 157 -0.26 4.85 -12.98
CA ASN A 157 -1.48 5.41 -13.56
C ASN A 157 -2.01 6.57 -12.70
N LYS A 158 -2.92 7.39 -13.25
CA LYS A 158 -3.41 8.61 -12.61
C LYS A 158 -3.99 8.37 -11.21
N GLY A 159 -4.77 7.30 -11.01
CA GLY A 159 -5.33 6.99 -9.70
C GLY A 159 -4.28 6.52 -8.70
N LYS A 160 -3.31 5.73 -9.14
CA LYS A 160 -2.18 5.32 -8.28
C LYS A 160 -1.21 6.45 -8.00
N ARG A 161 -1.09 7.41 -8.88
CA ARG A 161 -0.33 8.63 -8.62
C ARG A 161 -1.03 9.47 -7.56
N GLU A 162 -2.33 9.68 -7.69
CA GLU A 162 -3.15 10.37 -6.68
C GLU A 162 -3.04 9.68 -5.31
N GLU A 163 -3.15 8.34 -5.28
CA GLU A 163 -2.95 7.56 -4.05
C GLU A 163 -1.56 7.79 -3.46
N TYR A 164 -0.51 7.80 -4.29
CA TYR A 164 0.86 8.03 -3.84
C TYR A 164 1.03 9.44 -3.24
N ASP A 165 0.47 10.44 -3.88
CA ASP A 165 0.56 11.84 -3.44
C ASP A 165 -0.21 12.09 -2.12
N GLN A 166 -1.23 11.26 -1.83
CA GLN A 166 -2.03 11.30 -0.60
C GLN A 166 -1.48 10.40 0.52
N ARG A 167 -0.41 9.63 0.30
CA ARG A 167 0.14 8.74 1.32
C ARG A 167 0.70 9.51 2.50
N LEU A 168 0.17 9.25 3.68
CA LEU A 168 0.88 9.54 4.93
C LEU A 168 1.99 8.49 5.09
N LYS A 169 3.22 8.97 5.17
CA LYS A 169 4.40 8.09 5.30
C LYS A 169 4.74 7.98 6.77
N TYR A 170 4.85 6.75 7.25
CA TYR A 170 5.28 6.49 8.62
C TYR A 170 6.75 6.88 8.79
N VAL A 171 7.08 7.55 9.91
CA VAL A 171 8.41 8.03 10.26
C VAL A 171 8.87 7.46 11.61
#